data_15ba2b1a6cb64cdec6966c4c9075e391
#
_entry.id   15ba2b1a6cb64cdec6966c4c9075e391
#
_cell.length_a   1.000
_cell.length_b   1.000
_cell.length_c   1.000
_cell.angle_alpha   90.00
_cell.angle_beta   90.00
_cell.angle_gamma   90.00
#
_symmetry.space_group_name_H-M   'P 1'
#
loop_
_entity.id
_entity.type
_entity.pdbx_description
1 polymer ?
#
loop_
_entity_poly.entity_id
_entity_poly.type
_entity_poly.pdbx_seq_one_letter_code
_entity_poly.pdbx_strand_id
1 'polypeptide(L)' 'MADLLTRREYLLAAVQEHGRPVTTSLAEQLMADSPWPTARRNTTRKDLRGLARAGLLTATDAAGRRTYQLAPAAAEGVAS' A
#
# COMPACT_ATOMS: atom_id res chain seq x y z
N MET A 1 19.41 10.52 -5.70
CA MET A 1 19.14 10.25 -5.53
C MET A 1 18.27 9.69 -4.89
N ALA A 2 18.13 9.80 -4.10
CA ALA A 2 17.26 9.14 -3.31
C ALA A 2 15.87 9.24 -3.65
N ASP A 3 15.69 9.95 -4.61
CA ASP A 3 14.38 10.18 -4.99
C ASP A 3 13.82 9.09 -5.78
N LEU A 4 14.50 8.05 -6.02
CA LEU A 4 13.93 6.94 -6.76
C LEU A 4 13.25 5.97 -5.80
N LEU A 5 12.04 6.32 -5.40
CA LEU A 5 11.22 5.38 -4.62
C LEU A 5 10.83 4.21 -5.51
N THR A 6 10.78 3.02 -4.91
CA THR A 6 10.20 1.89 -5.61
C THR A 6 8.68 2.08 -5.63
N ARG A 7 8.02 1.39 -6.56
CA ARG A 7 6.57 1.44 -6.63
C ARG A 7 5.93 1.03 -5.31
N ARG A 8 6.47 0.01 -4.66
CA ARG A 8 5.94 -0.45 -3.37
C ARG A 8 6.14 0.57 -2.27
N GLU A 9 7.27 1.25 -2.27
CA GLU A 9 7.52 2.29 -1.27
C GLU A 9 6.53 3.44 -1.45
N TYR A 10 6.26 3.82 -2.68
CA TYR A 10 5.29 4.85 -2.95
C TYR A 10 3.90 4.44 -2.46
N LEU A 11 3.51 3.20 -2.76
CA LEU A 11 2.21 2.69 -2.34
C LEU A 11 2.10 2.66 -0.82
N LEU A 12 3.15 2.21 -0.14
CA LEU A 12 3.15 2.18 1.32
C LEU A 12 2.98 3.59 1.89
N ALA A 13 3.71 4.56 1.34
CA ALA A 13 3.60 5.93 1.79
C ALA A 13 2.20 6.49 1.55
N ALA A 14 1.60 6.14 0.42
CA ALA A 14 0.25 6.60 0.09
C ALA A 14 -0.77 6.01 1.06
N VAL A 15 -0.65 4.74 1.41
CA VAL A 15 -1.53 4.11 2.38
C VAL A 15 -1.37 4.77 3.75
N GLN A 16 -0.13 5.02 4.14
CA GLN A 16 0.16 5.65 5.41
C GLN A 16 -0.44 7.06 5.47
N GLU A 17 -0.31 7.82 4.41
CA GLU A 17 -0.81 9.16 4.36
C GLU A 17 -2.34 9.19 4.32
N HIS A 18 -2.95 8.18 3.68
CA HIS A 18 -4.39 8.07 3.62
C HIS A 18 -4.98 7.86 5.03
N GLY A 19 -4.28 7.12 5.89
CA GLY A 19 -4.66 6.97 7.28
C GLY A 19 -5.85 6.05 7.52
N ARG A 20 -6.33 5.35 6.51
CA ARG A 20 -7.47 4.45 6.61
C ARG A 20 -7.20 3.20 5.79
N PRO A 21 -7.91 2.10 6.09
CA PRO A 21 -7.77 0.90 5.27
C PRO A 21 -8.12 1.19 3.81
N VAL A 22 -7.37 0.57 2.91
CA VAL A 22 -7.59 0.77 1.48
C VAL A 22 -7.96 -0.55 0.83
N THR A 23 -8.85 -0.48 -0.16
CA THR A 23 -9.12 -1.62 -1.03
C THR A 23 -8.15 -1.58 -2.20
N THR A 24 -8.12 -2.66 -3.00
CA THR A 24 -7.30 -2.67 -4.20
C THR A 24 -7.72 -1.54 -5.15
N SER A 25 -9.03 -1.29 -5.27
CA SER A 25 -9.51 -0.23 -6.14
C SER A 25 -9.03 1.15 -5.68
N LEU A 26 -9.09 1.40 -4.38
CA LEU A 26 -8.60 2.68 -3.86
C LEU A 26 -7.09 2.80 -4.05
N ALA A 27 -6.37 1.69 -3.84
CA ALA A 27 -4.93 1.70 -4.05
C ALA A 27 -4.59 2.03 -5.50
N GLU A 28 -5.38 1.51 -6.45
CA GLU A 28 -5.19 1.87 -7.85
C GLU A 28 -5.34 3.37 -8.06
N GLN A 29 -6.33 3.97 -7.42
CA GLN A 29 -6.55 5.41 -7.54
C GLN A 29 -5.39 6.19 -6.95
N LEU A 30 -4.86 5.73 -5.82
CA LEU A 30 -3.71 6.37 -5.22
C LEU A 30 -2.49 6.27 -6.13
N MET A 31 -2.34 5.16 -6.82
CA MET A 31 -1.21 4.97 -7.72
C MET A 31 -1.37 5.74 -9.04
N ALA A 32 -2.57 6.19 -9.34
CA ALA A 32 -2.80 6.94 -10.58
C ALA A 32 -2.00 8.25 -10.60
N ASP A 33 -1.73 8.82 -9.43
CA ASP A 33 -0.95 10.04 -9.34
C ASP A 33 0.54 9.78 -9.14
N SER A 34 0.94 8.51 -9.19
CA SER A 34 2.33 8.14 -8.96
C SER A 34 3.13 8.21 -10.26
N PRO A 35 4.48 8.08 -10.17
CA PRO A 35 5.29 7.94 -11.37
C PRO A 35 4.99 6.66 -12.18
N TRP A 36 4.15 5.79 -11.66
CA TRP A 36 3.75 4.57 -12.36
C TRP A 36 2.25 4.54 -12.62
N PRO A 37 1.70 5.52 -13.35
CA PRO A 37 0.24 5.61 -13.53
C PRO A 37 -0.33 4.49 -14.39
N THR A 38 0.51 3.76 -15.10
CA THR A 38 0.06 2.64 -15.90
C THR A 38 0.04 1.32 -15.15
N ALA A 39 0.38 1.34 -13.88
CA ALA A 39 0.34 0.13 -13.07
C ALA A 39 -1.11 -0.36 -12.99
N ARG A 40 -1.35 -1.59 -13.43
CA ARG A 40 -2.69 -2.13 -13.51
C ARG A 40 -3.08 -2.77 -12.18
N ARG A 41 -4.37 -3.11 -12.08
CA ARG A 41 -4.93 -3.69 -10.88
C ARG A 41 -4.14 -4.89 -10.37
N ASN A 42 -3.74 -5.78 -11.27
CA ASN A 42 -2.98 -6.97 -10.85
C ASN A 42 -1.63 -6.59 -10.25
N THR A 43 -0.99 -5.59 -10.81
CA THR A 43 0.29 -5.11 -10.29
C THR A 43 0.09 -4.49 -8.91
N THR A 44 -0.93 -3.66 -8.75
CA THR A 44 -1.24 -3.06 -7.46
C THR A 44 -1.55 -4.14 -6.42
N ARG A 45 -2.32 -5.16 -6.82
CA ARG A 45 -2.65 -6.26 -5.93
C ARG A 45 -1.41 -7.01 -5.46
N LYS A 46 -0.47 -7.25 -6.38
CA LYS A 46 0.79 -7.91 -6.03
C LYS A 46 1.60 -7.07 -5.06
N ASP A 47 1.61 -5.77 -5.27
CA ASP A 47 2.34 -4.87 -4.38
C ASP A 47 1.73 -4.85 -2.99
N LEU A 48 0.40 -4.81 -2.90
CA LEU A 48 -0.28 -4.86 -1.62
C LEU A 48 0.02 -6.17 -0.89
N ARG A 49 -0.02 -7.28 -1.61
CA ARG A 49 0.30 -8.59 -1.03
C ARG A 49 1.74 -8.65 -0.57
N GLY A 50 2.66 -8.11 -1.37
CA GLY A 50 4.07 -8.09 -1.02
C GLY A 50 4.33 -7.29 0.24
N LEU A 51 3.67 -6.14 0.36
CA LEU A 51 3.80 -5.31 1.56
C LEU A 51 3.21 -6.01 2.77
N ALA A 52 2.09 -6.69 2.60
CA ALA A 52 1.48 -7.45 3.70
C ALA A 52 2.38 -8.60 4.13
N ARG A 53 2.98 -9.30 3.15
CA ARG A 53 3.87 -10.41 3.45
C ARG A 53 5.12 -9.93 4.18
N ALA A 54 5.58 -8.73 3.86
CA ALA A 54 6.73 -8.15 4.53
C ALA A 54 6.41 -7.62 5.92
N GLY A 55 5.14 -7.66 6.32
CA GLY A 55 4.74 -7.17 7.63
C GLY A 55 4.50 -5.68 7.70
N LEU A 56 4.48 -5.01 6.55
CA LEU A 56 4.29 -3.55 6.52
C LEU A 56 2.83 -3.16 6.43
N LEU A 57 1.99 -4.05 5.89
CA LEU A 57 0.54 -3.85 5.85
C LEU A 57 -0.16 -5.04 6.48
N THR A 58 -1.35 -4.79 6.99
CA THR A 58 -2.21 -5.84 7.52
C THR A 58 -3.40 -5.99 6.59
N ALA A 59 -3.64 -7.20 6.11
CA ALA A 59 -4.77 -7.50 5.26
C ALA A 59 -5.93 -7.97 6.13
N THR A 60 -7.11 -7.44 5.88
CA THR A 60 -8.31 -7.81 6.62
C THR A 60 -9.44 -8.08 5.63
N ASP A 61 -10.14 -9.18 5.82
CA ASP A 61 -11.32 -9.51 5.02
C ASP A 61 -12.55 -9.20 5.84
N ALA A 62 -13.44 -8.38 5.30
CA ALA A 62 -14.68 -8.04 5.95
C ALA A 62 -15.76 -7.88 4.89
N ALA A 63 -16.90 -8.51 5.11
CA ALA A 63 -18.04 -8.42 4.20
C ALA A 63 -17.68 -8.81 2.76
N GLY A 64 -16.81 -9.79 2.61
CA GLY A 64 -16.40 -10.27 1.29
C GLY A 64 -15.42 -9.34 0.58
N ARG A 65 -14.88 -8.37 1.29
CA ARG A 65 -13.97 -7.40 0.69
C ARG A 65 -12.66 -7.37 1.49
N ARG A 66 -11.55 -7.38 0.78
CA ARG A 66 -10.25 -7.31 1.44
C ARG A 66 -9.78 -5.86 1.48
N THR A 67 -9.32 -5.44 2.67
CA THR A 67 -8.72 -4.13 2.85
C THR A 67 -7.31 -4.28 3.41
N TYR A 68 -6.49 -3.26 3.20
CA TYR A 68 -5.12 -3.22 3.69
C TYR A 68 -4.92 -1.95 4.48
N GLN A 69 -4.19 -2.05 5.58
CA GLN A 69 -3.88 -0.88 6.37
C GLN A 69 -2.46 -1.00 6.90
N LEU A 70 -1.89 0.11 7.33
CA LEU A 70 -0.54 0.11 7.85
C LEU A 70 -0.48 -0.78 9.08
N ALA A 71 0.47 -1.70 9.09
CA ALA A 71 0.62 -2.60 10.22
C ALA A 71 1.15 -1.83 11.43
N PRO A 72 0.71 -2.18 12.65
CA PRO A 72 1.20 -1.48 13.85
C PRO A 72 2.72 -1.52 13.97
N ALA A 73 3.33 -2.63 13.61
CA ALA A 73 4.79 -2.74 13.69
C ALA A 73 5.48 -1.77 12.74
N ALA A 74 4.90 -1.55 11.54
CA ALA A 74 5.45 -0.60 10.60
C ALA A 74 5.31 0.83 11.11
N ALA A 75 4.18 1.13 11.73
CA ALA A 75 3.96 2.46 12.28
C ALA A 75 4.94 2.73 13.41
N GLU A 76 5.18 1.75 14.26
CA GLU A 76 6.14 1.89 15.35
C GLU A 76 7.56 2.00 14.82
N GLY A 77 7.87 1.22 13.79
CA GLY A 77 9.18 1.25 13.20
C GLY A 77 9.52 2.61 12.62
N VAL A 78 8.53 3.27 12.07
CA VAL A 78 8.73 4.62 11.54
C VAL A 78 9.10 5.58 12.65
N ALA A 79 8.55 5.38 13.83
CA ALA A 79 8.80 6.26 14.95
C ALA A 79 10.18 6.05 15.55
N SER A 80 10.80 4.92 15.31
CA SER A 80 12.12 4.69 15.82
C SER A 80 13.17 5.15 14.82
#